data_1ea0e206437e33b1708df44e2498a15a
#
_entry.id   1ea0e206437e33b1708df44e2498a15a
#
_cell.length_a   1.000
_cell.length_b   1.000
_cell.length_c   1.000
_cell.angle_alpha   90.00
_cell.angle_beta   90.00
_cell.angle_gamma   90.00
#
_symmetry.space_group_name_H-M   'P 1'
#
loop_
_entity.id
_entity.type
_entity.pdbx_description
1 polymer ?
#
loop_
_entity_poly.entity_id
_entity_poly.type
_entity_poly.pdbx_seq_one_letter_code
_entity_poly.pdbx_strand_id
1 'polypeptide(L)'
;MIRSINTLLVPIPTIRAHKLACTVMNEQVLVLVHIQTEDGYEGWGEATTIGGLSYADESPHSIKTNIDTYFTPLLLKEQPANVAKAMQLLNVHINGNRFAKCAIETALLDIEGKRLNLPVSELIGGRVRDRIEVAWTLASGNTATDINEAKQMVAQNRHRIFKLKIGSRPILDDVAHVLAIKQALPNCRITVDVNQAWTELEAMKGISLLQNGGVDLIEQPVSMRNKSALKRLTEHFDVPIMADEVVQDPQNAFQLAADHCADVFAVKINQAGGLKAACLIGQMAHLAGVELYGGTMLEGPIGTAASAHVFSTYPSLRFDTELFGPLLLTEDILAQPLDYQNFGLNVPTGAGLGIEVDSDKVYHYSKQAAALLTTSSSLDYASNTYRETV
;
A
#
# COMPACT_ATOMS: atom_id res chain seq x y z
N MET A 1 -29.51 -3.59 7.94
CA MET A 1 -28.92 -4.91 7.64
C MET A 1 -28.20 -4.83 6.29
N ILE A 2 -27.21 -5.71 6.03
CA ILE A 2 -26.54 -5.81 4.73
C ILE A 2 -27.52 -6.44 3.73
N ARG A 3 -27.78 -5.74 2.62
CA ARG A 3 -28.65 -6.20 1.54
C ARG A 3 -27.88 -6.99 0.49
N SER A 4 -26.70 -6.48 0.10
CA SER A 4 -25.86 -7.13 -0.90
C SER A 4 -24.39 -6.77 -0.71
N ILE A 5 -23.52 -7.67 -1.17
CA ILE A 5 -22.07 -7.48 -1.28
C ILE A 5 -21.68 -7.91 -2.70
N ASN A 6 -21.11 -7.01 -3.47
CA ASN A 6 -20.66 -7.26 -4.82
C ASN A 6 -19.15 -7.04 -4.91
N THR A 7 -18.43 -7.95 -5.54
CA THR A 7 -16.97 -7.87 -5.70
C THR A 7 -16.62 -7.79 -7.19
N LEU A 8 -15.83 -6.80 -7.56
CA LEU A 8 -15.45 -6.49 -8.94
C LEU A 8 -13.92 -6.52 -9.09
N LEU A 9 -13.42 -7.05 -10.20
CA LEU A 9 -12.04 -6.88 -10.65
C LEU A 9 -11.99 -5.75 -11.67
N VAL A 10 -11.16 -4.75 -11.40
CA VAL A 10 -11.07 -3.54 -12.21
C VAL A 10 -9.61 -3.32 -12.58
N PRO A 11 -9.13 -3.89 -13.72
CA PRO A 11 -7.77 -3.66 -14.20
C PRO A 11 -7.68 -2.26 -14.83
N ILE A 12 -6.68 -1.51 -14.41
CA ILE A 12 -6.37 -0.19 -14.96
C ILE A 12 -4.89 -0.18 -15.35
N PRO A 13 -4.55 0.17 -16.60
CA PRO A 13 -3.17 0.29 -17.03
C PRO A 13 -2.40 1.33 -16.23
N THR A 14 -1.10 1.10 -16.06
CA THR A 14 -0.20 2.09 -15.47
C THR A 14 0.32 3.05 -16.53
N ILE A 15 0.61 4.31 -16.14
CA ILE A 15 1.15 5.36 -17.03
C ILE A 15 2.52 4.99 -17.63
N ARG A 16 3.21 4.04 -17.01
CA ARG A 16 4.48 3.45 -17.45
C ARG A 16 4.68 2.10 -16.78
N ALA A 17 5.56 1.28 -17.32
CA ALA A 17 6.01 0.07 -16.64
C ALA A 17 6.57 0.43 -15.25
N HIS A 18 6.06 -0.19 -14.21
CA HIS A 18 6.53 -0.03 -12.84
C HIS A 18 7.40 -1.22 -12.45
N LYS A 19 8.72 -0.98 -12.37
CA LYS A 19 9.71 -2.01 -12.09
C LYS A 19 9.94 -2.14 -10.59
N LEU A 20 9.84 -3.38 -10.09
CA LEU A 20 10.18 -3.77 -8.73
C LEU A 20 11.28 -4.84 -8.77
N ALA A 21 11.88 -5.17 -7.63
CA ALA A 21 12.89 -6.23 -7.59
C ALA A 21 12.33 -7.60 -8.02
N CYS A 22 11.04 -7.88 -7.73
CA CYS A 22 10.41 -9.19 -7.97
C CYS A 22 9.54 -9.26 -9.22
N THR A 23 9.15 -8.12 -9.84
CA THR A 23 8.19 -8.10 -10.97
C THR A 23 8.19 -6.77 -11.72
N VAL A 24 7.52 -6.75 -12.89
CA VAL A 24 7.23 -5.53 -13.64
C VAL A 24 5.72 -5.45 -13.85
N MET A 25 5.10 -4.33 -13.44
CA MET A 25 3.67 -4.10 -13.60
C MET A 25 3.39 -3.13 -14.75
N ASN A 26 2.43 -3.48 -15.60
CA ASN A 26 1.89 -2.62 -16.66
C ASN A 26 0.42 -2.28 -16.41
N GLU A 27 -0.19 -2.90 -15.45
CA GLU A 27 -1.56 -2.63 -14.97
C GLU A 27 -1.66 -2.88 -13.48
N GLN A 28 -2.64 -2.27 -12.81
CA GLN A 28 -3.05 -2.58 -11.46
C GLN A 28 -4.48 -3.12 -11.46
N VAL A 29 -4.69 -4.27 -10.84
CA VAL A 29 -6.02 -4.87 -10.72
C VAL A 29 -6.60 -4.49 -9.36
N LEU A 30 -7.57 -3.57 -9.36
CA LEU A 30 -8.29 -3.19 -8.16
C LEU A 30 -9.36 -4.23 -7.87
N VAL A 31 -9.36 -4.80 -6.66
CA VAL A 31 -10.46 -5.63 -6.17
C VAL A 31 -11.39 -4.73 -5.38
N LEU A 32 -12.51 -4.34 -5.99
CA LEU A 32 -13.49 -3.45 -5.39
C LEU A 32 -14.61 -4.23 -4.74
N VAL A 33 -14.98 -3.80 -3.53
CA VAL A 33 -16.12 -4.33 -2.77
C VAL A 33 -17.16 -3.25 -2.63
N HIS A 34 -18.37 -3.51 -3.12
CA HIS A 34 -19.53 -2.64 -2.97
C HIS A 34 -20.56 -3.28 -2.07
N ILE A 35 -20.81 -2.68 -0.91
CA ILE A 35 -21.80 -3.14 0.07
C ILE A 35 -23.00 -2.18 0.07
N GLN A 36 -24.19 -2.73 0.01
CA GLN A 36 -25.46 -1.98 0.16
C GLN A 36 -26.23 -2.47 1.37
N THR A 37 -26.90 -1.58 2.06
CA THR A 37 -27.72 -1.85 3.25
C THR A 37 -29.19 -1.61 2.99
N GLU A 38 -30.07 -2.20 3.82
CA GLU A 38 -31.52 -2.07 3.68
C GLU A 38 -32.03 -0.65 3.98
N ASP A 39 -31.30 0.11 4.79
CA ASP A 39 -31.59 1.51 5.10
C ASP A 39 -31.07 2.51 4.04
N GLY A 40 -30.59 1.98 2.90
CA GLY A 40 -30.26 2.75 1.70
C GLY A 40 -28.85 3.32 1.66
N TYR A 41 -28.00 3.04 2.65
CA TYR A 41 -26.57 3.39 2.57
C TYR A 41 -25.80 2.40 1.73
N GLU A 42 -24.76 2.90 1.09
CA GLU A 42 -23.79 2.08 0.36
C GLU A 42 -22.35 2.51 0.66
N GLY A 43 -21.43 1.55 0.60
CA GLY A 43 -20.01 1.80 0.84
C GLY A 43 -19.12 1.01 -0.08
N TRP A 44 -17.95 1.58 -0.32
CA TRP A 44 -16.92 1.01 -1.17
C TRP A 44 -15.68 0.65 -0.38
N GLY A 45 -15.10 -0.49 -0.72
CA GLY A 45 -13.81 -0.93 -0.23
C GLY A 45 -12.92 -1.40 -1.36
N GLU A 46 -11.62 -1.43 -1.11
CA GLU A 46 -10.64 -1.81 -2.11
C GLU A 46 -9.55 -2.67 -1.49
N ALA A 47 -9.09 -3.66 -2.24
CA ALA A 47 -7.82 -4.33 -2.00
C ALA A 47 -7.04 -4.41 -3.32
N THR A 48 -5.71 -4.33 -3.22
CA THR A 48 -4.79 -4.49 -4.34
C THR A 48 -3.61 -5.33 -3.95
N THR A 49 -3.01 -5.97 -4.94
CA THR A 49 -1.74 -6.70 -4.78
C THR A 49 -0.74 -6.22 -5.82
N ILE A 50 0.54 -6.30 -5.52
CA ILE A 50 1.61 -5.91 -6.44
C ILE A 50 2.01 -7.13 -7.27
N GLY A 51 1.82 -7.07 -8.59
CA GLY A 51 2.21 -8.15 -9.50
C GLY A 51 1.53 -9.50 -9.21
N GLY A 52 0.24 -9.49 -8.88
CA GLY A 52 -0.51 -10.71 -8.57
C GLY A 52 -0.03 -11.39 -7.29
N LEU A 53 0.64 -12.55 -7.41
CA LEU A 53 1.22 -13.31 -6.28
C LEU A 53 2.72 -13.04 -6.08
N SER A 54 3.31 -12.07 -6.80
CA SER A 54 4.76 -11.82 -6.72
C SER A 54 5.19 -11.18 -5.41
N TYR A 55 4.30 -10.49 -4.72
CA TYR A 55 4.60 -9.73 -3.51
C TYR A 55 3.84 -10.19 -2.26
N ALA A 56 2.62 -10.72 -2.42
CA ALA A 56 1.73 -11.07 -1.33
C ALA A 56 1.18 -12.49 -1.48
N ASP A 57 0.64 -13.04 -0.37
CA ASP A 57 0.03 -14.38 -0.31
C ASP A 57 -1.37 -14.45 -0.96
N GLU A 58 -1.98 -13.30 -1.24
CA GLU A 58 -3.28 -13.18 -1.90
C GLU A 58 -3.11 -12.56 -3.30
N SER A 59 -3.93 -12.99 -4.26
CA SER A 59 -4.03 -12.40 -5.60
C SER A 59 -5.39 -11.72 -5.77
N PRO A 60 -5.57 -10.82 -6.77
CA PRO A 60 -6.86 -10.22 -7.03
C PRO A 60 -7.97 -11.25 -7.20
N HIS A 61 -7.69 -12.36 -7.88
CA HIS A 61 -8.65 -13.44 -8.10
C HIS A 61 -8.97 -14.22 -6.83
N SER A 62 -7.96 -14.54 -6.00
CA SER A 62 -8.21 -15.23 -4.73
C SER A 62 -8.98 -14.35 -3.75
N ILE A 63 -8.67 -13.05 -3.68
CA ILE A 63 -9.40 -12.07 -2.86
C ILE A 63 -10.87 -12.08 -3.25
N LYS A 64 -11.17 -11.86 -4.56
CA LYS A 64 -12.55 -11.89 -5.07
C LYS A 64 -13.25 -13.21 -4.76
N THR A 65 -12.63 -14.34 -5.11
CA THR A 65 -13.21 -15.67 -4.91
C THR A 65 -13.52 -15.92 -3.43
N ASN A 66 -12.62 -15.56 -2.54
CA ASN A 66 -12.81 -15.75 -1.10
C ASN A 66 -13.92 -14.86 -0.55
N ILE A 67 -14.02 -13.59 -1.00
CA ILE A 67 -15.11 -12.71 -0.61
C ILE A 67 -16.44 -13.28 -1.09
N ASP A 68 -16.57 -13.66 -2.36
CA ASP A 68 -17.82 -14.14 -2.94
C ASP A 68 -18.27 -15.46 -2.32
N THR A 69 -17.31 -16.38 -2.06
CA THR A 69 -17.62 -17.76 -1.65
C THR A 69 -17.80 -17.90 -0.14
N TYR A 70 -17.02 -17.18 0.66
CA TYR A 70 -16.95 -17.38 2.11
C TYR A 70 -17.42 -16.18 2.92
N PHE A 71 -16.99 -14.96 2.58
CA PHE A 71 -17.29 -13.77 3.38
C PHE A 71 -18.74 -13.33 3.16
N THR A 72 -19.16 -13.21 1.92
CA THR A 72 -20.51 -12.74 1.56
C THR A 72 -21.62 -13.61 2.16
N PRO A 73 -21.61 -14.96 1.98
CA PRO A 73 -22.64 -15.79 2.60
C PRO A 73 -22.65 -15.71 4.13
N LEU A 74 -21.47 -15.64 4.77
CA LEU A 74 -21.36 -15.53 6.21
C LEU A 74 -21.96 -14.21 6.73
N LEU A 75 -21.56 -13.07 6.13
CA LEU A 75 -22.06 -11.75 6.52
C LEU A 75 -23.56 -11.57 6.27
N LEU A 76 -24.06 -12.07 5.14
CA LEU A 76 -25.51 -12.02 4.82
C LEU A 76 -26.34 -12.90 5.75
N LYS A 77 -25.80 -14.03 6.21
CA LYS A 77 -26.49 -14.93 7.14
C LYS A 77 -26.52 -14.35 8.56
N GLU A 78 -25.38 -13.92 9.07
CA GLU A 78 -25.23 -13.54 10.48
C GLU A 78 -25.59 -12.07 10.76
N GLN A 79 -25.68 -11.22 9.73
CA GLN A 79 -26.11 -9.81 9.80
C GLN A 79 -25.49 -9.06 11.00
N PRO A 80 -24.16 -8.93 11.07
CA PRO A 80 -23.49 -8.32 12.21
C PRO A 80 -23.93 -6.86 12.43
N ALA A 81 -24.19 -6.50 13.68
CA ALA A 81 -24.80 -5.22 14.04
C ALA A 81 -23.89 -3.99 13.82
N ASN A 82 -22.57 -4.18 13.68
CA ASN A 82 -21.59 -3.12 13.45
C ASN A 82 -20.30 -3.69 12.87
N VAL A 83 -19.39 -2.79 12.45
CA VAL A 83 -18.09 -3.14 11.85
C VAL A 83 -17.27 -4.06 12.76
N ALA A 84 -17.20 -3.78 14.07
CA ALA A 84 -16.39 -4.59 14.99
C ALA A 84 -16.89 -6.04 15.07
N LYS A 85 -18.21 -6.25 15.13
CA LYS A 85 -18.81 -7.60 15.11
C LYS A 85 -18.61 -8.29 13.77
N ALA A 86 -18.70 -7.56 12.66
CA ALA A 86 -18.41 -8.12 11.33
C ALA A 86 -16.96 -8.62 11.25
N MET A 87 -16.00 -7.81 11.66
CA MET A 87 -14.59 -8.20 11.62
C MET A 87 -14.26 -9.31 12.61
N GLN A 88 -14.88 -9.32 13.80
CA GLN A 88 -14.75 -10.43 14.75
C GLN A 88 -15.27 -11.73 14.15
N LEU A 89 -16.45 -11.71 13.52
CA LEU A 89 -17.04 -12.87 12.84
C LEU A 89 -16.08 -13.42 11.77
N LEU A 90 -15.55 -12.54 10.91
CA LEU A 90 -14.60 -12.93 9.86
C LEU A 90 -13.30 -13.49 10.45
N ASN A 91 -12.78 -12.93 11.54
CA ASN A 91 -11.54 -13.39 12.16
C ASN A 91 -11.69 -14.76 12.84
N VAL A 92 -12.87 -15.07 13.38
CA VAL A 92 -13.15 -16.38 14.00
C VAL A 92 -13.33 -17.49 12.96
N HIS A 93 -13.98 -17.19 11.82
CA HIS A 93 -14.36 -18.21 10.84
C HIS A 93 -13.40 -18.33 9.65
N ILE A 94 -12.55 -17.33 9.38
CA ILE A 94 -11.70 -17.27 8.20
C ILE A 94 -10.27 -16.92 8.59
N ASN A 95 -9.35 -17.86 8.42
CA ASN A 95 -7.93 -17.64 8.67
C ASN A 95 -7.29 -16.78 7.56
N GLY A 96 -6.31 -15.95 7.92
CA GLY A 96 -5.58 -15.13 6.96
C GLY A 96 -6.51 -14.19 6.17
N ASN A 97 -6.33 -14.13 4.86
CA ASN A 97 -7.16 -13.33 3.94
C ASN A 97 -7.23 -11.85 4.38
N ARG A 98 -6.09 -11.27 4.70
CA ARG A 98 -5.98 -9.92 5.26
C ARG A 98 -6.44 -8.87 4.28
N PHE A 99 -6.10 -9.01 3.00
CA PHE A 99 -6.49 -8.10 1.93
C PHE A 99 -8.02 -8.12 1.72
N ALA A 100 -8.60 -9.30 1.65
CA ALA A 100 -10.06 -9.46 1.58
C ALA A 100 -10.77 -8.83 2.78
N LYS A 101 -10.24 -9.03 4.00
CA LYS A 101 -10.76 -8.43 5.25
C LYS A 101 -10.66 -6.91 5.21
N CYS A 102 -9.55 -6.37 4.73
CA CYS A 102 -9.34 -4.93 4.60
C CYS A 102 -10.39 -4.29 3.68
N ALA A 103 -10.65 -4.88 2.51
CA ALA A 103 -11.66 -4.37 1.59
C ALA A 103 -13.06 -4.37 2.20
N ILE A 104 -13.46 -5.42 2.91
CA ILE A 104 -14.74 -5.50 3.62
C ILE A 104 -14.83 -4.47 4.75
N GLU A 105 -13.79 -4.35 5.59
CA GLU A 105 -13.77 -3.36 6.68
C GLU A 105 -13.88 -1.95 6.15
N THR A 106 -13.15 -1.62 5.08
CA THR A 106 -13.19 -0.31 4.43
C THR A 106 -14.59 0.04 3.96
N ALA A 107 -15.28 -0.87 3.24
CA ALA A 107 -16.65 -0.65 2.79
C ALA A 107 -17.63 -0.46 3.94
N LEU A 108 -17.50 -1.23 5.01
CA LEU A 108 -18.36 -1.12 6.19
C LEU A 108 -18.11 0.19 6.96
N LEU A 109 -16.85 0.64 7.07
CA LEU A 109 -16.51 1.93 7.69
C LEU A 109 -16.99 3.11 6.84
N ASP A 110 -16.94 3.00 5.51
CA ASP A 110 -17.52 3.99 4.60
C ASP A 110 -19.03 4.15 4.83
N ILE A 111 -19.78 3.04 4.93
CA ILE A 111 -21.21 3.06 5.29
C ILE A 111 -21.44 3.71 6.65
N GLU A 112 -20.67 3.29 7.67
CA GLU A 112 -20.86 3.80 9.04
C GLU A 112 -20.56 5.30 9.10
N GLY A 113 -19.51 5.78 8.41
CA GLY A 113 -19.21 7.20 8.30
C GLY A 113 -20.31 8.01 7.61
N LYS A 114 -20.86 7.48 6.51
CA LYS A 114 -21.99 8.09 5.80
C LYS A 114 -23.24 8.15 6.69
N ARG A 115 -23.53 7.07 7.42
CA ARG A 115 -24.68 7.03 8.35
C ARG A 115 -24.57 8.01 9.49
N LEU A 116 -23.37 8.20 10.04
CA LEU A 116 -23.09 9.12 11.14
C LEU A 116 -22.76 10.55 10.67
N ASN A 117 -22.63 10.76 9.36
CA ASN A 117 -22.16 11.99 8.75
C ASN A 117 -20.77 12.43 9.27
N LEU A 118 -19.86 11.47 9.39
CA LEU A 118 -18.48 11.66 9.85
C LEU A 118 -17.50 11.04 8.86
N PRO A 119 -16.31 11.65 8.65
CA PRO A 119 -15.24 10.99 7.91
C PRO A 119 -14.73 9.74 8.65
N VAL A 120 -14.20 8.77 7.90
CA VAL A 120 -13.67 7.53 8.49
C VAL A 120 -12.58 7.81 9.52
N SER A 121 -11.73 8.82 9.33
CA SER A 121 -10.72 9.21 10.33
C SER A 121 -11.30 9.46 11.72
N GLU A 122 -12.50 10.06 11.81
CA GLU A 122 -13.16 10.32 13.11
C GLU A 122 -13.67 9.03 13.78
N LEU A 123 -14.02 8.01 12.97
CA LEU A 123 -14.46 6.70 13.49
C LEU A 123 -13.31 5.85 14.04
N ILE A 124 -12.08 6.16 13.65
CA ILE A 124 -10.89 5.36 14.00
C ILE A 124 -9.90 6.10 14.92
N GLY A 125 -10.32 7.21 15.53
CA GLY A 125 -9.55 7.89 16.57
C GLY A 125 -9.42 9.41 16.41
N GLY A 126 -9.80 9.94 15.27
CA GLY A 126 -9.68 11.37 14.95
C GLY A 126 -8.35 11.73 14.29
N ARG A 127 -8.41 12.57 13.25
CA ARG A 127 -7.22 12.99 12.52
C ARG A 127 -6.48 14.10 13.27
N VAL A 128 -5.16 14.03 13.24
CA VAL A 128 -4.24 15.03 13.82
C VAL A 128 -3.51 15.83 12.72
N ARG A 129 -3.75 15.51 11.45
CA ARG A 129 -3.25 16.23 10.27
C ARG A 129 -4.24 16.20 9.13
N ASP A 130 -4.32 17.29 8.39
CA ASP A 130 -5.24 17.47 7.26
C ASP A 130 -4.58 17.13 5.92
N ARG A 131 -3.24 17.07 5.87
CA ARG A 131 -2.44 16.77 4.68
C ARG A 131 -1.30 15.84 5.04
N ILE A 132 -0.99 14.93 4.11
CA ILE A 132 0.07 13.92 4.25
C ILE A 132 1.01 14.08 3.07
N GLU A 133 2.32 14.20 3.30
CA GLU A 133 3.31 14.23 2.22
C GLU A 133 3.41 12.87 1.53
N VAL A 134 3.61 12.91 0.21
CA VAL A 134 3.60 11.72 -0.64
C VAL A 134 4.92 11.61 -1.39
N ALA A 135 5.65 10.53 -1.15
CA ALA A 135 6.83 10.16 -1.91
C ALA A 135 6.45 9.70 -3.34
N TRP A 136 7.41 9.79 -4.25
CA TRP A 136 7.31 9.25 -5.59
C TRP A 136 8.40 8.22 -5.84
N THR A 137 8.03 7.09 -6.46
CA THR A 137 9.00 6.05 -6.81
C THR A 137 9.60 6.33 -8.18
N LEU A 138 10.92 6.52 -8.23
CA LEU A 138 11.71 6.57 -9.45
C LEU A 138 12.03 5.13 -9.87
N ALA A 139 11.52 4.69 -11.00
CA ALA A 139 11.52 3.27 -11.40
C ALA A 139 11.92 3.06 -12.88
N SER A 140 12.56 4.04 -13.53
CA SER A 140 13.05 3.85 -14.90
C SER A 140 14.30 2.96 -14.96
N GLY A 141 15.09 2.92 -13.88
CA GLY A 141 16.38 2.26 -13.80
C GLY A 141 17.48 2.97 -14.58
N ASN A 142 17.22 4.18 -15.11
CA ASN A 142 18.21 5.02 -15.79
C ASN A 142 18.42 6.31 -15.00
N THR A 143 19.66 6.55 -14.56
CA THR A 143 20.01 7.66 -13.67
C THR A 143 19.63 9.04 -14.24
N ALA A 144 19.89 9.29 -15.51
CA ALA A 144 19.58 10.58 -16.13
C ALA A 144 18.07 10.81 -16.26
N THR A 145 17.31 9.77 -16.61
CA THR A 145 15.86 9.80 -16.70
C THR A 145 15.23 10.05 -15.33
N ASP A 146 15.67 9.33 -14.31
CA ASP A 146 15.15 9.45 -12.94
C ASP A 146 15.47 10.83 -12.34
N ILE A 147 16.68 11.39 -12.58
CA ILE A 147 17.03 12.76 -12.17
C ILE A 147 16.13 13.80 -12.86
N ASN A 148 15.88 13.65 -14.14
CA ASN A 148 15.03 14.58 -14.88
C ASN A 148 13.56 14.51 -14.41
N GLU A 149 13.02 13.30 -14.21
CA GLU A 149 11.68 13.09 -13.65
C GLU A 149 11.56 13.74 -12.28
N ALA A 150 12.51 13.49 -11.37
CA ALA A 150 12.48 14.05 -10.02
C ALA A 150 12.56 15.60 -10.03
N LYS A 151 13.41 16.19 -10.86
CA LYS A 151 13.51 17.65 -11.00
C LYS A 151 12.19 18.27 -11.50
N GLN A 152 11.50 17.61 -12.45
CA GLN A 152 10.19 18.04 -12.92
C GLN A 152 9.14 17.96 -11.82
N MET A 153 9.11 16.88 -11.02
CA MET A 153 8.19 16.73 -9.89
C MET A 153 8.39 17.82 -8.83
N VAL A 154 9.64 18.15 -8.50
CA VAL A 154 9.95 19.25 -7.57
C VAL A 154 9.51 20.59 -8.14
N ALA A 155 9.83 20.90 -9.40
CA ALA A 155 9.48 22.17 -10.05
C ALA A 155 7.96 22.38 -10.14
N GLN A 156 7.20 21.31 -10.23
CA GLN A 156 5.72 21.32 -10.28
C GLN A 156 5.08 21.25 -8.89
N ASN A 157 5.85 21.28 -7.79
CA ASN A 157 5.37 21.08 -6.41
C ASN A 157 4.58 19.75 -6.21
N ARG A 158 4.92 18.70 -6.98
CA ARG A 158 4.23 17.40 -6.88
C ARG A 158 4.86 16.50 -5.83
N HIS A 159 6.17 16.29 -5.89
CA HIS A 159 6.90 15.42 -4.95
C HIS A 159 8.29 16.01 -4.63
N ARG A 160 8.77 15.77 -3.40
CA ARG A 160 10.13 16.13 -2.93
C ARG A 160 10.79 15.03 -2.11
N ILE A 161 10.12 13.89 -2.01
CA ILE A 161 10.60 12.65 -1.42
C ILE A 161 10.62 11.63 -2.54
N PHE A 162 11.77 11.00 -2.76
CA PHE A 162 11.92 10.03 -3.85
C PHE A 162 12.42 8.70 -3.31
N LYS A 163 11.71 7.64 -3.69
CA LYS A 163 12.03 6.26 -3.38
C LYS A 163 12.66 5.60 -4.60
N LEU A 164 13.76 4.87 -4.42
CA LEU A 164 14.41 4.11 -5.47
C LEU A 164 14.32 2.63 -5.18
N LYS A 165 13.86 1.84 -6.16
CA LYS A 165 13.87 0.38 -6.10
C LYS A 165 15.23 -0.12 -6.55
N ILE A 166 15.93 -0.87 -5.67
CA ILE A 166 17.26 -1.44 -5.92
C ILE A 166 17.27 -2.94 -5.59
N GLY A 167 18.40 -3.61 -5.81
CA GLY A 167 18.58 -5.03 -5.49
C GLY A 167 18.51 -5.97 -6.71
N SER A 168 18.12 -5.47 -7.89
CA SER A 168 18.11 -6.25 -9.14
C SER A 168 19.41 -6.18 -9.94
N ARG A 169 20.34 -5.29 -9.57
CA ARG A 169 21.66 -5.08 -10.20
C ARG A 169 22.77 -5.39 -9.20
N PRO A 170 24.04 -5.49 -9.65
CA PRO A 170 25.18 -5.53 -8.74
C PRO A 170 25.14 -4.36 -7.75
N ILE A 171 25.45 -4.60 -6.47
CA ILE A 171 25.33 -3.60 -5.39
C ILE A 171 26.03 -2.28 -5.73
N LEU A 172 27.21 -2.33 -6.33
CA LEU A 172 27.98 -1.11 -6.65
C LEU A 172 27.27 -0.26 -7.71
N ASP A 173 26.58 -0.89 -8.66
CA ASP A 173 25.84 -0.20 -9.71
C ASP A 173 24.56 0.45 -9.12
N ASP A 174 23.87 -0.25 -8.22
CA ASP A 174 22.73 0.29 -7.49
C ASP A 174 23.13 1.48 -6.60
N VAL A 175 24.21 1.34 -5.84
CA VAL A 175 24.74 2.41 -4.99
C VAL A 175 25.15 3.62 -5.84
N ALA A 176 25.89 3.43 -6.93
CA ALA A 176 26.28 4.52 -7.82
C ALA A 176 25.07 5.27 -8.40
N HIS A 177 24.03 4.54 -8.79
CA HIS A 177 22.79 5.13 -9.28
C HIS A 177 22.10 5.98 -8.22
N VAL A 178 21.91 5.44 -7.00
CA VAL A 178 21.29 6.16 -5.87
C VAL A 178 22.06 7.41 -5.51
N LEU A 179 23.39 7.31 -5.36
CA LEU A 179 24.23 8.44 -4.95
C LEU A 179 24.27 9.54 -6.00
N ALA A 180 24.26 9.21 -7.29
CA ALA A 180 24.17 10.20 -8.35
C ALA A 180 22.84 10.99 -8.29
N ILE A 181 21.73 10.32 -7.96
CA ILE A 181 20.43 10.97 -7.77
C ILE A 181 20.43 11.84 -6.50
N LYS A 182 20.96 11.34 -5.37
CA LYS A 182 21.11 12.11 -4.12
C LYS A 182 21.94 13.37 -4.33
N GLN A 183 23.04 13.27 -5.05
CA GLN A 183 23.89 14.42 -5.38
C GLN A 183 23.18 15.44 -6.27
N ALA A 184 22.35 14.99 -7.22
CA ALA A 184 21.59 15.86 -8.10
C ALA A 184 20.40 16.55 -7.43
N LEU A 185 19.95 16.04 -6.28
CA LEU A 185 18.76 16.47 -5.52
C LEU A 185 19.07 16.66 -4.03
N PRO A 186 20.03 17.56 -3.66
CA PRO A 186 20.55 17.65 -2.29
C PRO A 186 19.50 18.06 -1.25
N ASN A 187 18.43 18.73 -1.67
CA ASN A 187 17.34 19.20 -0.80
C ASN A 187 16.14 18.24 -0.73
N CYS A 188 16.24 17.09 -1.42
CA CYS A 188 15.18 16.08 -1.42
C CYS A 188 15.56 14.94 -0.47
N ARG A 189 14.53 14.31 0.13
CA ARG A 189 14.70 13.05 0.84
C ARG A 189 14.81 11.94 -0.19
N ILE A 190 15.85 11.12 -0.09
CA ILE A 190 16.09 9.96 -0.93
C ILE A 190 16.05 8.71 -0.07
N THR A 191 15.11 7.84 -0.35
CA THR A 191 14.96 6.55 0.32
C THR A 191 15.20 5.41 -0.68
N VAL A 192 15.66 4.27 -0.19
CA VAL A 192 15.88 3.09 -1.03
C VAL A 192 15.07 1.92 -0.51
N ASP A 193 14.51 1.15 -1.41
CA ASP A 193 13.79 -0.08 -1.12
C ASP A 193 14.47 -1.24 -1.86
N VAL A 194 14.92 -2.20 -1.08
CA VAL A 194 15.67 -3.37 -1.57
C VAL A 194 14.73 -4.56 -1.83
N ASN A 195 13.51 -4.50 -1.35
CA ASN A 195 12.50 -5.57 -1.47
C ASN A 195 13.07 -6.96 -1.15
N GLN A 196 13.79 -7.08 -0.03
CA GLN A 196 14.34 -8.36 0.47
C GLN A 196 15.49 -8.96 -0.38
N ALA A 197 16.03 -8.24 -1.36
CA ALA A 197 16.90 -8.83 -2.37
C ALA A 197 18.32 -9.14 -1.88
N TRP A 198 18.77 -8.52 -0.78
CA TRP A 198 20.14 -8.71 -0.29
C TRP A 198 20.26 -9.83 0.75
N THR A 199 21.38 -10.54 0.69
CA THR A 199 21.87 -11.29 1.86
C THR A 199 22.34 -10.31 2.93
N GLU A 200 22.51 -10.78 4.17
CA GLU A 200 23.01 -9.91 5.26
C GLU A 200 24.40 -9.32 4.94
N LEU A 201 25.28 -10.12 4.32
CA LEU A 201 26.62 -9.66 3.94
C LEU A 201 26.57 -8.56 2.87
N GLU A 202 25.68 -8.70 1.90
CA GLU A 202 25.43 -7.70 0.87
C GLU A 202 24.83 -6.42 1.47
N ALA A 203 23.86 -6.58 2.39
CA ALA A 203 23.24 -5.48 3.11
C ALA A 203 24.27 -4.69 3.91
N MET A 204 25.17 -5.34 4.65
CA MET A 204 26.26 -4.68 5.39
C MET A 204 27.11 -3.80 4.47
N LYS A 205 27.45 -4.30 3.28
CA LYS A 205 28.25 -3.54 2.30
C LYS A 205 27.45 -2.41 1.66
N GLY A 206 26.26 -2.70 1.18
CA GLY A 206 25.40 -1.74 0.47
C GLY A 206 24.96 -0.59 1.36
N ILE A 207 24.47 -0.89 2.57
CA ILE A 207 24.00 0.12 3.52
C ILE A 207 25.15 1.03 3.97
N SER A 208 26.34 0.48 4.24
CA SER A 208 27.51 1.30 4.59
C SER A 208 27.83 2.35 3.52
N LEU A 209 27.76 1.99 2.25
CA LEU A 209 28.02 2.92 1.14
C LEU A 209 26.90 3.96 0.99
N LEU A 210 25.63 3.53 1.12
CA LEU A 210 24.45 4.41 1.02
C LEU A 210 24.41 5.41 2.18
N GLN A 211 24.68 4.96 3.41
CA GLN A 211 24.76 5.82 4.60
C GLN A 211 25.84 6.89 4.43
N ASN A 212 27.06 6.51 4.01
CA ASN A 212 28.15 7.45 3.76
C ASN A 212 27.82 8.46 2.65
N GLY A 213 26.94 8.06 1.72
CA GLY A 213 26.44 8.93 0.65
C GLY A 213 25.23 9.79 1.06
N GLY A 214 24.76 9.69 2.31
CA GLY A 214 23.70 10.54 2.86
C GLY A 214 22.28 10.13 2.44
N VAL A 215 22.05 8.85 2.16
CA VAL A 215 20.68 8.31 1.97
C VAL A 215 19.90 8.39 3.28
N ASP A 216 18.61 8.72 3.20
CA ASP A 216 17.81 9.10 4.37
C ASP A 216 17.09 7.91 5.04
N LEU A 217 16.89 6.78 4.32
CA LEU A 217 16.19 5.60 4.83
C LEU A 217 16.47 4.36 3.95
N ILE A 218 16.63 3.21 4.57
CA ILE A 218 16.82 1.91 3.91
C ILE A 218 15.65 1.00 4.25
N GLU A 219 14.88 0.56 3.24
CA GLU A 219 13.69 -0.28 3.41
C GLU A 219 13.99 -1.74 3.07
N GLN A 220 13.55 -2.64 3.95
CA GLN A 220 13.55 -4.11 3.85
C GLN A 220 14.76 -4.69 3.10
N PRO A 221 15.98 -4.47 3.60
CA PRO A 221 17.20 -4.87 2.89
C PRO A 221 17.35 -6.40 2.75
N VAL A 222 16.85 -7.15 3.74
CA VAL A 222 16.98 -8.61 3.83
C VAL A 222 15.62 -9.30 3.86
N SER A 223 15.60 -10.60 3.58
CA SER A 223 14.38 -11.41 3.60
C SER A 223 13.58 -11.22 4.89
N MET A 224 12.26 -11.07 4.77
CA MET A 224 11.30 -11.00 5.89
C MET A 224 11.40 -12.22 6.84
N ARG A 225 11.93 -13.33 6.36
CA ARG A 225 12.17 -14.54 7.16
C ARG A 225 13.40 -14.40 8.06
N ASN A 226 14.31 -13.47 7.76
CA ASN A 226 15.55 -13.25 8.51
C ASN A 226 15.46 -12.01 9.41
N LYS A 227 14.52 -12.04 10.37
CA LYS A 227 14.31 -10.95 11.35
C LYS A 227 15.57 -10.66 12.17
N SER A 228 16.38 -11.69 12.46
CA SER A 228 17.63 -11.53 13.22
C SER A 228 18.69 -10.73 12.45
N ALA A 229 18.76 -10.89 11.13
CA ALA A 229 19.63 -10.04 10.32
C ALA A 229 19.10 -8.59 10.28
N LEU A 230 17.80 -8.40 10.10
CA LEU A 230 17.20 -7.07 10.11
C LEU A 230 17.53 -6.33 11.41
N LYS A 231 17.37 -6.98 12.56
CA LYS A 231 17.75 -6.45 13.87
C LYS A 231 19.23 -6.06 13.94
N ARG A 232 20.15 -6.94 13.51
CA ARG A 232 21.59 -6.63 13.52
C ARG A 232 21.96 -5.43 12.63
N LEU A 233 21.29 -5.28 11.49
CA LEU A 233 21.46 -4.12 10.61
C LEU A 233 20.97 -2.84 11.30
N THR A 234 19.80 -2.87 11.94
CA THR A 234 19.25 -1.76 12.72
C THR A 234 20.19 -1.34 13.86
N GLU A 235 20.76 -2.30 14.59
CA GLU A 235 21.71 -2.04 15.69
C GLU A 235 23.10 -1.52 15.20
N HIS A 236 23.45 -1.79 13.94
CA HIS A 236 24.78 -1.50 13.41
C HIS A 236 24.86 -0.15 12.68
N PHE A 237 23.82 0.30 12.01
CA PHE A 237 23.83 1.49 11.17
C PHE A 237 23.09 2.66 11.82
N ASP A 238 23.57 3.89 11.57
CA ASP A 238 22.90 5.13 12.00
C ASP A 238 21.77 5.55 11.04
N VAL A 239 21.86 5.16 9.76
CA VAL A 239 20.76 5.38 8.80
C VAL A 239 19.57 4.50 9.21
N PRO A 240 18.36 5.08 9.34
CA PRO A 240 17.20 4.33 9.76
C PRO A 240 16.90 3.14 8.84
N ILE A 241 16.67 1.97 9.44
CA ILE A 241 16.26 0.75 8.76
C ILE A 241 14.74 0.59 8.91
N MET A 242 14.04 0.45 7.80
CA MET A 242 12.59 0.28 7.75
C MET A 242 12.22 -1.18 7.47
N ALA A 243 11.31 -1.68 8.28
CA ALA A 243 10.63 -2.96 8.07
C ALA A 243 9.38 -2.73 7.22
N ASP A 244 9.22 -3.46 6.10
CA ASP A 244 8.05 -3.41 5.23
C ASP A 244 7.36 -4.78 5.15
N GLU A 245 7.82 -5.70 4.29
CA GLU A 245 7.15 -6.98 4.07
C GLU A 245 7.03 -7.82 5.34
N VAL A 246 7.91 -7.60 6.30
CA VAL A 246 7.88 -8.30 7.58
C VAL A 246 6.81 -7.75 8.54
N VAL A 247 6.30 -6.52 8.32
CA VAL A 247 5.22 -5.90 9.13
C VAL A 247 3.88 -6.32 8.54
N GLN A 248 3.23 -7.29 9.15
CA GLN A 248 2.00 -7.85 8.60
C GLN A 248 0.78 -7.50 9.49
N ASP A 249 0.51 -8.26 10.51
CA ASP A 249 -0.61 -8.03 11.42
C ASP A 249 -0.15 -7.39 12.74
N PRO A 250 -1.08 -6.93 13.59
CA PRO A 250 -0.73 -6.32 14.87
C PRO A 250 0.10 -7.21 15.81
N GLN A 251 -0.13 -8.53 15.83
CA GLN A 251 0.65 -9.44 16.68
C GLN A 251 2.09 -9.55 16.20
N ASN A 252 2.29 -9.64 14.89
CA ASN A 252 3.61 -9.65 14.27
C ASN A 252 4.34 -8.32 14.52
N ALA A 253 3.66 -7.18 14.32
CA ALA A 253 4.22 -5.85 14.55
C ALA A 253 4.63 -5.65 16.03
N PHE A 254 3.83 -6.15 16.98
CA PHE A 254 4.18 -6.12 18.40
C PHE A 254 5.49 -6.86 18.69
N GLN A 255 5.68 -8.05 18.11
CA GLN A 255 6.93 -8.81 18.30
C GLN A 255 8.14 -8.10 17.68
N LEU A 256 7.98 -7.52 16.48
CA LEU A 256 9.05 -6.77 15.83
C LEU A 256 9.47 -5.55 16.65
N ALA A 257 8.50 -4.83 17.23
CA ALA A 257 8.75 -3.69 18.09
C ALA A 257 9.43 -4.12 19.40
N ALA A 258 8.94 -5.18 20.07
CA ALA A 258 9.52 -5.70 21.30
C ALA A 258 10.96 -6.21 21.11
N ASP A 259 11.27 -6.75 19.94
CA ASP A 259 12.60 -7.25 19.58
C ASP A 259 13.53 -6.17 19.02
N HIS A 260 13.06 -4.94 18.84
CA HIS A 260 13.80 -3.82 18.21
C HIS A 260 14.34 -4.20 16.81
N CYS A 261 13.48 -4.79 15.96
CA CYS A 261 13.91 -5.29 14.66
C CYS A 261 14.08 -4.21 13.60
N ALA A 262 13.55 -3.00 13.79
CA ALA A 262 13.65 -1.88 12.85
C ALA A 262 13.40 -0.55 13.56
N ASP A 263 13.91 0.55 12.98
CA ASP A 263 13.70 1.93 13.44
C ASP A 263 12.35 2.48 12.95
N VAL A 264 11.87 1.98 11.79
CA VAL A 264 10.65 2.46 11.11
C VAL A 264 9.80 1.28 10.66
N PHE A 265 8.49 1.39 10.81
CA PHE A 265 7.52 0.45 10.23
C PHE A 265 6.81 1.09 9.05
N ALA A 266 6.88 0.44 7.88
CA ALA A 266 5.98 0.70 6.76
C ALA A 266 4.64 0.01 7.03
N VAL A 267 3.61 0.78 7.30
CA VAL A 267 2.26 0.23 7.57
C VAL A 267 1.41 0.31 6.32
N LYS A 268 0.83 -0.82 5.92
CA LYS A 268 -0.10 -0.93 4.79
C LYS A 268 -1.42 -1.52 5.30
N ILE A 269 -2.54 -0.87 5.00
CA ILE A 269 -3.85 -1.30 5.49
C ILE A 269 -4.21 -2.72 5.03
N ASN A 270 -3.84 -3.08 3.81
CA ASN A 270 -4.04 -4.42 3.24
C ASN A 270 -3.22 -5.50 3.99
N GLN A 271 -1.93 -5.26 4.22
CA GLN A 271 -1.07 -6.18 4.97
C GLN A 271 -1.51 -6.31 6.43
N ALA A 272 -1.92 -5.19 7.05
CA ALA A 272 -2.42 -5.18 8.42
C ALA A 272 -3.73 -5.97 8.59
N GLY A 273 -4.52 -6.10 7.51
CA GLY A 273 -5.81 -6.79 7.53
C GLY A 273 -6.99 -5.87 7.85
N GLY A 274 -6.82 -4.56 7.67
CA GLY A 274 -7.86 -3.56 7.80
C GLY A 274 -7.37 -2.25 8.46
N LEU A 275 -8.25 -1.26 8.47
CA LEU A 275 -7.96 0.08 8.95
C LEU A 275 -7.71 0.10 10.47
N LYS A 276 -8.55 -0.59 11.24
CA LYS A 276 -8.38 -0.67 12.71
C LYS A 276 -7.11 -1.42 13.10
N ALA A 277 -6.76 -2.46 12.37
CA ALA A 277 -5.51 -3.18 12.59
C ALA A 277 -4.29 -2.28 12.29
N ALA A 278 -4.33 -1.51 11.21
CA ALA A 278 -3.29 -0.54 10.88
C ALA A 278 -3.18 0.58 11.94
N CYS A 279 -4.29 1.09 12.46
CA CYS A 279 -4.29 2.05 13.59
C CYS A 279 -3.63 1.45 14.83
N LEU A 280 -3.92 0.19 15.15
CA LEU A 280 -3.33 -0.50 16.31
C LEU A 280 -1.81 -0.67 16.14
N ILE A 281 -1.35 -1.05 14.94
CA ILE A 281 0.09 -1.11 14.63
C ILE A 281 0.74 0.26 14.85
N GLY A 282 0.12 1.34 14.34
CA GLY A 282 0.64 2.70 14.52
C GLY A 282 0.76 3.13 15.98
N GLN A 283 -0.25 2.81 16.80
CA GLN A 283 -0.23 3.11 18.23
C GLN A 283 0.86 2.31 18.97
N MET A 284 0.99 1.01 18.69
CA MET A 284 2.03 0.16 19.28
C MET A 284 3.44 0.61 18.87
N ALA A 285 3.66 0.92 17.61
CA ALA A 285 4.94 1.42 17.12
C ALA A 285 5.32 2.71 17.84
N HIS A 286 4.38 3.67 17.94
CA HIS A 286 4.59 4.93 18.66
C HIS A 286 4.97 4.71 20.13
N LEU A 287 4.26 3.83 20.85
CA LEU A 287 4.56 3.50 22.26
C LEU A 287 5.91 2.80 22.42
N ALA A 288 6.34 2.04 21.44
CA ALA A 288 7.63 1.34 21.42
C ALA A 288 8.80 2.23 20.97
N GLY A 289 8.55 3.48 20.55
CA GLY A 289 9.57 4.38 20.01
C GLY A 289 9.98 4.06 18.59
N VAL A 290 9.19 3.26 17.86
CA VAL A 290 9.39 2.97 16.43
C VAL A 290 8.66 4.02 15.60
N GLU A 291 9.36 4.61 14.64
CA GLU A 291 8.78 5.61 13.73
C GLU A 291 7.88 4.95 12.67
N LEU A 292 7.04 5.76 12.03
CA LEU A 292 6.04 5.30 11.10
C LEU A 292 6.25 5.87 9.69
N TYR A 293 5.93 5.03 8.71
CA TYR A 293 5.82 5.33 7.30
C TYR A 293 4.51 4.77 6.76
N GLY A 294 3.78 5.57 5.98
CA GLY A 294 2.57 5.10 5.31
C GLY A 294 2.90 4.40 4.01
N GLY A 295 2.95 3.07 4.04
CA GLY A 295 3.20 2.24 2.87
C GLY A 295 1.99 2.11 1.96
N THR A 296 2.18 1.48 0.80
CA THR A 296 1.12 1.22 -0.19
C THR A 296 1.28 -0.16 -0.84
N MET A 297 0.16 -0.73 -1.27
CA MET A 297 0.11 -1.83 -2.23
C MET A 297 -0.22 -1.32 -3.64
N LEU A 298 0.07 -0.03 -3.90
CA LEU A 298 -0.29 0.70 -5.11
C LEU A 298 -1.81 0.71 -5.33
N GLU A 299 -2.54 0.97 -4.26
CA GLU A 299 -3.99 1.07 -4.26
C GLU A 299 -4.47 2.13 -5.27
N GLY A 300 -5.66 1.89 -5.81
CA GLY A 300 -6.43 2.90 -6.50
C GLY A 300 -6.98 3.96 -5.51
N PRO A 301 -7.89 4.80 -5.96
CA PRO A 301 -8.30 5.96 -5.17
C PRO A 301 -9.10 5.62 -3.90
N ILE A 302 -9.82 4.49 -3.86
CA ILE A 302 -10.61 4.09 -2.68
C ILE A 302 -9.66 3.62 -1.56
N GLY A 303 -8.72 2.72 -1.87
CA GLY A 303 -7.75 2.22 -0.90
C GLY A 303 -6.78 3.32 -0.45
N THR A 304 -6.41 4.23 -1.35
CA THR A 304 -5.59 5.40 -1.03
C THR A 304 -6.30 6.36 -0.08
N ALA A 305 -7.59 6.66 -0.29
CA ALA A 305 -8.39 7.47 0.63
C ALA A 305 -8.49 6.80 2.01
N ALA A 306 -8.75 5.48 2.05
CA ALA A 306 -8.79 4.70 3.29
C ALA A 306 -7.46 4.75 4.05
N SER A 307 -6.32 4.59 3.34
CA SER A 307 -4.97 4.72 3.90
C SER A 307 -4.71 6.14 4.44
N ALA A 308 -5.14 7.17 3.71
CA ALA A 308 -5.00 8.56 4.14
C ALA A 308 -5.77 8.82 5.46
N HIS A 309 -6.99 8.29 5.61
CA HIS A 309 -7.73 8.36 6.87
C HIS A 309 -6.95 7.72 8.02
N VAL A 310 -6.38 6.54 7.84
CA VAL A 310 -5.57 5.87 8.86
C VAL A 310 -4.34 6.69 9.22
N PHE A 311 -3.52 7.05 8.23
CA PHE A 311 -2.25 7.73 8.48
C PHE A 311 -2.42 9.14 9.02
N SER A 312 -3.58 9.77 8.77
CA SER A 312 -3.92 11.06 9.38
C SER A 312 -4.11 10.99 10.90
N THR A 313 -4.40 9.81 11.47
CA THR A 313 -4.60 9.60 12.92
C THR A 313 -3.30 9.28 13.67
N TYR A 314 -2.20 8.97 12.98
CA TYR A 314 -0.96 8.60 13.64
C TYR A 314 -0.34 9.77 14.40
N PRO A 315 0.10 9.59 15.66
CA PRO A 315 0.74 10.66 16.42
C PRO A 315 1.99 11.23 15.74
N SER A 316 2.83 10.35 15.18
CA SER A 316 4.00 10.68 14.37
C SER A 316 3.90 10.01 13.00
N LEU A 317 4.39 10.68 11.97
CA LEU A 317 4.53 10.14 10.61
C LEU A 317 5.78 10.79 9.98
N ARG A 318 6.91 10.59 10.64
CA ARG A 318 8.16 11.31 10.35
C ARG A 318 8.72 11.03 8.96
N PHE A 319 8.45 9.84 8.44
CA PHE A 319 8.94 9.43 7.13
C PHE A 319 7.89 9.57 6.02
N ASP A 320 6.73 10.18 6.33
CA ASP A 320 5.65 10.48 5.39
C ASP A 320 5.02 9.22 4.77
N THR A 321 4.58 9.27 3.52
CA THR A 321 3.86 8.17 2.87
C THR A 321 4.27 7.96 1.42
N GLU A 322 3.83 6.86 0.82
CA GLU A 322 3.90 6.62 -0.62
C GLU A 322 2.50 6.44 -1.25
N LEU A 323 1.54 7.25 -0.83
CA LEU A 323 0.14 7.21 -1.30
C LEU A 323 -0.02 7.77 -2.73
N PHE A 324 0.81 7.33 -3.67
CA PHE A 324 0.80 7.79 -5.06
C PHE A 324 0.08 6.84 -6.02
N GLY A 325 -0.50 5.74 -5.55
CA GLY A 325 -1.13 4.71 -6.39
C GLY A 325 -2.03 5.27 -7.49
N PRO A 326 -3.02 6.16 -7.17
CA PRO A 326 -3.89 6.76 -8.18
C PRO A 326 -3.15 7.55 -9.26
N LEU A 327 -2.00 8.18 -8.92
CA LEU A 327 -1.19 8.95 -9.87
C LEU A 327 -0.40 8.05 -10.85
N LEU A 328 -0.31 6.76 -10.56
CA LEU A 328 0.32 5.78 -11.44
C LEU A 328 -0.66 5.20 -12.46
N LEU A 329 -1.96 5.35 -12.26
CA LEU A 329 -3.00 4.81 -13.13
C LEU A 329 -3.31 5.76 -14.29
N THR A 330 -3.68 5.19 -15.45
CA THR A 330 -4.08 5.97 -16.62
C THR A 330 -5.48 6.57 -16.50
N GLU A 331 -6.30 5.99 -15.62
CA GLU A 331 -7.71 6.35 -15.43
C GLU A 331 -8.07 6.41 -13.95
N ASP A 332 -9.02 7.27 -13.60
CA ASP A 332 -9.57 7.41 -12.26
C ASP A 332 -11.02 6.88 -12.23
N ILE A 333 -11.36 6.15 -11.18
CA ILE A 333 -12.70 5.60 -10.96
C ILE A 333 -13.57 6.49 -10.05
N LEU A 334 -13.08 7.65 -9.64
CA LEU A 334 -13.86 8.65 -8.90
C LEU A 334 -14.53 9.65 -9.83
N ALA A 335 -15.61 10.27 -9.37
CA ALA A 335 -16.25 11.43 -10.00
C ALA A 335 -15.33 12.66 -9.95
N GLN A 336 -14.60 12.83 -8.84
CA GLN A 336 -13.55 13.83 -8.67
C GLN A 336 -12.29 13.15 -8.14
N PRO A 337 -11.11 13.36 -8.75
CA PRO A 337 -9.85 12.79 -8.29
C PRO A 337 -9.51 13.21 -6.86
N LEU A 338 -8.68 12.42 -6.18
CA LEU A 338 -8.10 12.82 -4.89
C LEU A 338 -7.25 14.09 -5.04
N ASP A 339 -7.30 14.93 -4.01
CA ASP A 339 -6.67 16.25 -4.03
C ASP A 339 -5.19 16.20 -3.64
N TYR A 340 -4.31 16.09 -4.65
CA TYR A 340 -2.85 16.13 -4.51
C TYR A 340 -2.33 17.54 -4.75
N GLN A 341 -1.84 18.20 -3.70
CA GLN A 341 -1.30 19.56 -3.74
C GLN A 341 -0.06 19.70 -2.85
N ASN A 342 0.85 20.60 -3.24
CA ASN A 342 1.99 21.00 -2.40
C ASN A 342 2.75 19.81 -1.79
N PHE A 343 3.17 18.88 -2.64
CA PHE A 343 3.92 17.67 -2.29
C PHE A 343 3.15 16.60 -1.50
N GLY A 344 1.84 16.72 -1.35
CA GLY A 344 1.07 15.80 -0.53
C GLY A 344 -0.36 15.61 -1.00
N LEU A 345 -1.06 14.75 -0.28
CA LEU A 345 -2.46 14.42 -0.42
C LEU A 345 -3.25 15.08 0.71
N ASN A 346 -4.26 15.87 0.37
CA ASN A 346 -5.24 16.35 1.34
C ASN A 346 -6.16 15.20 1.76
N VAL A 347 -6.28 14.97 3.07
CA VAL A 347 -7.13 13.91 3.61
C VAL A 347 -8.59 14.25 3.35
N PRO A 348 -9.39 13.36 2.71
CA PRO A 348 -10.80 13.67 2.47
C PRO A 348 -11.57 13.98 3.75
N THR A 349 -12.50 14.92 3.69
CA THR A 349 -13.23 15.43 4.86
C THR A 349 -14.72 15.14 4.85
N GLY A 350 -15.24 14.59 3.74
CA GLY A 350 -16.64 14.20 3.60
C GLY A 350 -17.00 12.98 4.45
N ALA A 351 -18.29 12.71 4.59
CA ALA A 351 -18.80 11.53 5.28
C ALA A 351 -18.30 10.23 4.65
N GLY A 352 -18.01 9.23 5.46
CA GLY A 352 -17.40 7.99 5.01
C GLY A 352 -15.95 8.20 4.59
N LEU A 353 -15.57 7.66 3.44
CA LEU A 353 -14.27 7.91 2.84
C LEU A 353 -14.12 9.32 2.25
N GLY A 354 -15.21 10.11 2.20
CA GLY A 354 -15.19 11.47 1.66
C GLY A 354 -14.92 11.55 0.15
N ILE A 355 -15.20 10.47 -0.57
CA ILE A 355 -15.02 10.33 -2.02
C ILE A 355 -16.33 9.88 -2.67
N GLU A 356 -16.49 10.17 -3.96
CA GLU A 356 -17.60 9.72 -4.78
C GLU A 356 -17.10 8.80 -5.88
N VAL A 357 -17.53 7.53 -5.83
CA VAL A 357 -17.14 6.52 -6.83
C VAL A 357 -18.06 6.63 -8.06
N ASP A 358 -17.48 6.73 -9.24
CA ASP A 358 -18.18 6.69 -10.51
C ASP A 358 -18.48 5.23 -10.90
N SER A 359 -19.67 4.77 -10.55
CA SER A 359 -20.10 3.40 -10.80
C SER A 359 -20.07 3.02 -12.28
N ASP A 360 -20.33 3.96 -13.21
CA ASP A 360 -20.31 3.68 -14.64
C ASP A 360 -18.88 3.36 -15.12
N LYS A 361 -17.89 4.11 -14.66
CA LYS A 361 -16.48 3.82 -14.93
C LYS A 361 -16.07 2.48 -14.34
N VAL A 362 -16.42 2.20 -13.08
CA VAL A 362 -16.11 0.92 -12.41
C VAL A 362 -16.68 -0.25 -13.22
N TYR A 363 -17.94 -0.20 -13.59
CA TYR A 363 -18.57 -1.28 -14.37
C TYR A 363 -18.00 -1.38 -15.80
N HIS A 364 -17.61 -0.27 -16.41
CA HIS A 364 -16.98 -0.26 -17.74
C HIS A 364 -15.67 -1.06 -17.73
N TYR A 365 -14.74 -0.76 -16.80
CA TYR A 365 -13.46 -1.45 -16.70
C TYR A 365 -13.61 -2.90 -16.24
N SER A 366 -14.55 -3.19 -15.35
CA SER A 366 -14.84 -4.56 -14.92
C SER A 366 -15.35 -5.44 -16.06
N LYS A 367 -16.20 -4.91 -16.97
CA LYS A 367 -16.68 -5.64 -18.16
C LYS A 367 -15.58 -5.88 -19.19
N GLN A 368 -14.66 -4.93 -19.38
CA GLN A 368 -13.51 -5.13 -20.25
C GLN A 368 -12.63 -6.28 -19.73
N ALA A 369 -12.38 -6.37 -18.43
CA ALA A 369 -11.67 -7.49 -17.83
C ALA A 369 -12.35 -8.84 -18.10
N ALA A 370 -13.65 -8.94 -17.92
CA ALA A 370 -14.40 -10.17 -18.18
C ALA A 370 -14.34 -10.58 -19.66
N ALA A 371 -14.38 -9.62 -20.59
CA ALA A 371 -14.27 -9.90 -22.01
C ALA A 371 -12.86 -10.40 -22.41
N LEU A 372 -11.80 -9.84 -21.81
CA LEU A 372 -10.42 -10.29 -22.04
C LEU A 372 -10.18 -11.72 -21.53
N LEU A 373 -10.73 -12.08 -20.38
CA LEU A 373 -10.63 -13.44 -19.82
C LEU A 373 -11.35 -14.50 -20.67
N THR A 374 -12.40 -14.13 -21.40
CA THR A 374 -13.11 -15.04 -22.31
C THR A 374 -12.43 -15.21 -23.65
N THR A 375 -11.55 -14.28 -24.06
CA THR A 375 -10.83 -14.31 -25.34
C THR A 375 -9.39 -14.82 -25.22
N SER A 376 -8.76 -14.74 -24.06
CA SER A 376 -7.44 -15.33 -23.82
C SER A 376 -7.62 -16.77 -23.32
N SER A 377 -7.18 -17.74 -24.13
CA SER A 377 -6.97 -19.09 -23.61
C SER A 377 -5.96 -19.00 -22.46
N SER A 378 -6.27 -19.68 -21.35
CA SER A 378 -5.58 -19.66 -20.05
C SER A 378 -4.07 -19.94 -20.02
N LEU A 379 -3.41 -19.99 -21.16
CA LEU A 379 -1.98 -20.31 -21.32
C LEU A 379 -1.07 -19.07 -21.47
N ASP A 380 -1.61 -17.90 -21.86
CA ASP A 380 -0.78 -16.72 -22.11
C ASP A 380 -0.45 -15.94 -20.83
N TYR A 381 -1.21 -16.11 -19.76
CA TYR A 381 -0.97 -15.40 -18.50
C TYR A 381 0.27 -15.91 -17.74
N ALA A 382 0.61 -17.21 -17.91
CA ALA A 382 1.78 -17.82 -17.28
C ALA A 382 3.09 -17.55 -18.05
N SER A 383 3.02 -17.20 -19.34
CA SER A 383 4.21 -17.07 -20.19
C SER A 383 4.88 -15.69 -20.12
N ASN A 384 4.17 -14.65 -19.72
CA ASN A 384 4.71 -13.29 -19.65
C ASN A 384 5.34 -12.90 -18.30
N THR A 385 5.10 -13.68 -17.23
CA THR A 385 5.64 -13.40 -15.89
C THR A 385 6.91 -14.17 -15.54
N TYR A 386 7.30 -15.19 -16.32
CA TYR A 386 8.43 -16.08 -15.99
C TYR A 386 9.55 -16.14 -17.01
N ARG A 387 9.59 -15.25 -18.00
CA ARG A 387 10.74 -15.17 -18.91
C ARG A 387 11.53 -13.92 -18.61
N GLU A 388 12.62 -14.09 -17.90
CA GLU A 388 13.88 -13.35 -17.82
C GLU A 388 14.44 -13.25 -16.39
N THR A 389 14.59 -14.37 -15.71
CA THR A 389 15.54 -14.49 -14.59
C THR A 389 15.96 -15.95 -14.44
N VAL A 390 16.92 -16.40 -15.29
CA VAL A 390 17.87 -17.47 -14.99
C VAL A 390 19.24 -16.96 -15.41
#